data_e9797e5079b5fd4d43072b98323b1a32
#
_entry.id   e9797e5079b5fd4d43072b98323b1a32
#
_cell.length_a   1.000
_cell.length_b   1.000
_cell.length_c   1.000
_cell.angle_alpha   90.00
_cell.angle_beta   90.00
_cell.angle_gamma   90.00
#
_symmetry.space_group_name_H-M   'P 1'
#
loop_
_entity.id
_entity.type
_entity.pdbx_description
1 polymer ?
#
loop_
_entity_poly.entity_id
_entity_poly.type
_entity_poly.pdbx_seq_one_letter_code
_entity_poly.pdbx_strand_id
1 'polypeptide(L)'
;MPTITLPDGNNLNFPSKVTGLEVAEKISKSLAKQAIVIGVDGELKDLDFVIDKDCAIKIFTSKNKEGLETIRHDTAHILAMAVQELFPGTQVTIGPTIENGFYYDFARKEPFTEDDLKKIEDKMKEIVDRDVITKREVWSRNKAIEHFKKKGEIYKAELIESIPQEEEVSIYFHGDWHDLCRGPHLPSTGKIGKYFKLMKVSGAYWRGNSDNEMLQRIYGTSWANQ
;
A
#
# COMPACT_ATOMS: atom_id res chain seq x y z
N MET A 1 5.86 9.94 28.24
CA MET A 1 4.38 9.97 28.29
C MET A 1 3.93 10.98 27.27
N PRO A 2 3.46 10.54 26.11
CA PRO A 2 3.06 11.49 25.04
C PRO A 2 1.73 12.16 25.35
N THR A 3 1.66 13.44 25.03
CA THR A 3 0.43 14.23 24.95
C THR A 3 0.03 14.36 23.49
N ILE A 4 -1.14 13.86 23.15
CA ILE A 4 -1.66 13.85 21.77
C ILE A 4 -2.66 14.98 21.63
N THR A 5 -2.36 15.94 20.77
CA THR A 5 -3.28 17.05 20.44
C THR A 5 -4.17 16.65 19.27
N LEU A 6 -5.48 16.70 19.48
CA LEU A 6 -6.49 16.39 18.45
C LEU A 6 -6.83 17.65 17.62
N PRO A 7 -7.46 17.49 16.43
CA PRO A 7 -7.81 18.61 15.56
C PRO A 7 -8.75 19.66 16.18
N ASP A 8 -9.52 19.28 17.18
CA ASP A 8 -10.42 20.18 17.95
C ASP A 8 -9.71 20.92 19.11
N GLY A 9 -8.39 20.72 19.26
CA GLY A 9 -7.57 21.31 20.31
C GLY A 9 -7.57 20.54 21.63
N ASN A 10 -8.33 19.45 21.76
CA ASN A 10 -8.32 18.60 22.94
C ASN A 10 -7.02 17.80 23.04
N ASN A 11 -6.55 17.58 24.26
CA ASN A 11 -5.35 16.80 24.56
C ASN A 11 -5.70 15.46 25.20
N LEU A 12 -5.08 14.39 24.70
CA LEU A 12 -5.13 13.07 25.28
C LEU A 12 -3.75 12.70 25.83
N ASN A 13 -3.69 12.39 27.11
CA ASN A 13 -2.46 11.95 27.78
C ASN A 13 -2.42 10.43 27.86
N PHE A 14 -1.25 9.87 27.54
CA PHE A 14 -1.00 8.43 27.62
C PHE A 14 0.17 8.15 28.56
N PRO A 15 0.07 7.08 29.39
CA PRO A 15 1.11 6.77 30.37
C PRO A 15 2.38 6.17 29.75
N SER A 16 2.31 5.74 28.50
CA SER A 16 3.41 5.13 27.73
C SER A 16 3.28 5.47 26.25
N LYS A 17 4.20 4.96 25.41
CA LYS A 17 4.06 4.94 23.95
C LYS A 17 2.68 4.44 23.56
N VAL A 18 2.14 4.98 22.47
CA VAL A 18 0.79 4.67 21.98
C VAL A 18 0.81 4.57 20.46
N THR A 19 -0.06 3.74 19.89
CA THR A 19 -0.27 3.66 18.45
C THR A 19 -1.43 4.56 18.01
N GLY A 20 -1.50 4.85 16.71
CA GLY A 20 -2.64 5.58 16.15
C GLY A 20 -3.96 4.85 16.37
N LEU A 21 -3.96 3.50 16.33
CA LEU A 21 -5.16 2.70 16.64
C LEU A 21 -5.62 2.91 18.08
N GLU A 22 -4.71 2.85 19.06
CA GLU A 22 -5.03 3.06 20.47
C GLU A 22 -5.55 4.48 20.74
N VAL A 23 -5.02 5.49 20.02
CA VAL A 23 -5.56 6.85 20.06
C VAL A 23 -7.00 6.87 19.53
N ALA A 24 -7.27 6.21 18.40
CA ALA A 24 -8.61 6.11 17.83
C ALA A 24 -9.59 5.40 18.79
N GLU A 25 -9.16 4.32 19.44
CA GLU A 25 -9.94 3.57 20.43
C GLU A 25 -10.27 4.43 21.66
N LYS A 26 -9.32 5.24 22.11
CA LYS A 26 -9.51 6.19 23.24
C LYS A 26 -10.57 7.24 22.92
N ILE A 27 -10.67 7.66 21.64
CA ILE A 27 -11.70 8.62 21.20
C ILE A 27 -13.05 7.91 21.09
N SER A 28 -13.13 6.84 20.29
CA SER A 28 -14.34 6.00 20.22
C SER A 28 -14.07 4.67 19.47
N LYS A 29 -14.78 3.61 19.89
CA LYS A 29 -14.75 2.31 19.20
C LYS A 29 -15.21 2.39 17.73
N SER A 30 -16.13 3.29 17.42
CA SER A 30 -16.62 3.52 16.05
C SER A 30 -15.53 4.11 15.17
N LEU A 31 -14.79 5.10 15.68
CA LEU A 31 -13.66 5.69 14.95
C LEU A 31 -12.56 4.68 14.73
N ALA A 32 -12.18 3.90 15.74
CA ALA A 32 -11.16 2.86 15.62
C ALA A 32 -11.48 1.83 14.53
N LYS A 33 -12.75 1.43 14.41
CA LYS A 33 -13.19 0.52 13.32
C LYS A 33 -13.07 1.13 11.92
N GLN A 34 -13.23 2.45 11.80
CA GLN A 34 -13.21 3.17 10.54
C GLN A 34 -11.84 3.75 10.20
N ALA A 35 -10.92 3.81 11.17
CA ALA A 35 -9.59 4.35 11.02
C ALA A 35 -8.79 3.55 9.98
N ILE A 36 -8.09 4.27 9.12
CA ILE A 36 -7.29 3.73 8.02
C ILE A 36 -5.81 4.09 8.22
N VAL A 37 -5.51 5.38 8.30
CA VAL A 37 -4.17 5.93 8.50
C VAL A 37 -4.26 7.13 9.43
N ILE A 38 -3.12 7.58 9.92
CA ILE A 38 -3.00 8.77 10.78
C ILE A 38 -2.08 9.81 10.14
N GLY A 39 -2.35 11.07 10.44
CA GLY A 39 -1.39 12.15 10.25
C GLY A 39 -0.73 12.45 11.59
N VAL A 40 0.59 12.42 11.67
CA VAL A 40 1.39 12.80 12.83
C VAL A 40 2.20 14.02 12.46
N ASP A 41 1.92 15.15 13.10
CA ASP A 41 2.53 16.47 12.78
C ASP A 41 2.49 16.81 11.27
N GLY A 42 1.41 16.38 10.59
CA GLY A 42 1.19 16.62 9.16
C GLY A 42 1.71 15.51 8.23
N GLU A 43 2.48 14.56 8.71
CA GLU A 43 2.96 13.42 7.92
C GLU A 43 2.03 12.21 8.06
N LEU A 44 1.69 11.57 6.92
CA LEU A 44 0.90 10.33 6.93
C LEU A 44 1.73 9.15 7.41
N LYS A 45 1.16 8.38 8.33
CA LYS A 45 1.76 7.17 8.92
C LYS A 45 0.73 6.04 8.97
N ASP A 46 1.24 4.80 9.05
CA ASP A 46 0.41 3.63 9.31
C ASP A 46 -0.36 3.77 10.63
N LEU A 47 -1.50 3.10 10.75
CA LEU A 47 -2.33 3.17 11.94
C LEU A 47 -1.64 2.56 13.19
N ASP A 48 -0.72 1.63 12.99
CA ASP A 48 0.09 1.00 14.04
C ASP A 48 1.41 1.73 14.34
N PHE A 49 1.64 2.90 13.70
CA PHE A 49 2.81 3.73 13.98
C PHE A 49 2.88 4.07 15.47
N VAL A 50 4.05 3.82 16.08
CA VAL A 50 4.29 4.04 17.51
C VAL A 50 4.67 5.49 17.77
N ILE A 51 3.88 6.16 18.59
CA ILE A 51 4.07 7.55 19.03
C ILE A 51 4.66 7.53 20.43
N ASP A 52 5.84 8.11 20.60
CA ASP A 52 6.59 8.13 21.86
C ASP A 52 6.84 9.53 22.40
N LYS A 53 6.43 10.57 21.71
CA LYS A 53 6.56 12.00 22.04
C LYS A 53 5.28 12.78 21.78
N ASP A 54 5.20 13.98 22.35
CA ASP A 54 4.09 14.91 22.11
C ASP A 54 3.99 15.23 20.62
N CYS A 55 2.77 15.18 20.08
CA CYS A 55 2.50 15.48 18.67
C CYS A 55 1.03 15.84 18.44
N ALA A 56 0.76 16.46 17.29
CA ALA A 56 -0.59 16.63 16.78
C ALA A 56 -0.98 15.41 15.94
N ILE A 57 -2.18 14.87 16.17
CA ILE A 57 -2.70 13.72 15.41
C ILE A 57 -3.99 14.06 14.69
N LYS A 58 -4.14 13.50 13.49
CA LYS A 58 -5.41 13.44 12.75
C LYS A 58 -5.64 12.02 12.28
N ILE A 59 -6.83 11.47 12.55
CA ILE A 59 -7.21 10.12 12.12
C ILE A 59 -8.01 10.24 10.84
N PHE A 60 -7.63 9.46 9.83
CA PHE A 60 -8.29 9.43 8.54
C PHE A 60 -9.07 8.13 8.35
N THR A 61 -10.23 8.27 7.74
CA THR A 61 -11.13 7.18 7.37
C THR A 61 -11.34 7.18 5.85
N SER A 62 -12.08 6.22 5.31
CA SER A 62 -12.44 6.18 3.90
C SER A 62 -13.22 7.41 3.39
N LYS A 63 -13.75 8.24 4.29
CA LYS A 63 -14.44 9.49 3.94
C LYS A 63 -13.50 10.67 3.66
N ASN A 64 -12.24 10.53 4.02
CA ASN A 64 -11.21 11.53 3.81
C ASN A 64 -10.44 11.23 2.52
N LYS A 65 -9.93 12.27 1.87
CA LYS A 65 -9.12 12.14 0.66
C LYS A 65 -7.93 11.21 0.91
N GLU A 66 -7.19 11.43 2.00
CA GLU A 66 -6.01 10.66 2.38
C GLU A 66 -6.33 9.17 2.61
N GLY A 67 -7.46 8.89 3.26
CA GLY A 67 -7.92 7.52 3.45
C GLY A 67 -8.32 6.83 2.13
N LEU A 68 -9.00 7.54 1.24
CA LEU A 68 -9.36 7.01 -0.09
C LEU A 68 -8.11 6.78 -0.96
N GLU A 69 -7.14 7.68 -0.92
CA GLU A 69 -5.86 7.51 -1.62
C GLU A 69 -5.10 6.28 -1.10
N THR A 70 -5.11 6.04 0.22
CA THR A 70 -4.53 4.83 0.80
C THR A 70 -5.26 3.57 0.35
N ILE A 71 -6.60 3.58 0.28
CA ILE A 71 -7.39 2.46 -0.28
C ILE A 71 -6.97 2.17 -1.72
N ARG A 72 -6.82 3.19 -2.57
CA ARG A 72 -6.36 3.04 -3.96
C ARG A 72 -4.96 2.46 -4.05
N HIS A 73 -4.08 2.95 -3.20
CA HIS A 73 -2.70 2.46 -3.11
C HIS A 73 -2.65 0.96 -2.75
N ASP A 74 -3.38 0.56 -1.71
CA ASP A 74 -3.45 -0.85 -1.32
C ASP A 74 -4.18 -1.71 -2.36
N THR A 75 -5.17 -1.15 -3.07
CA THR A 75 -5.79 -1.86 -4.19
C THR A 75 -4.78 -2.17 -5.30
N ALA A 76 -3.81 -1.27 -5.55
CA ALA A 76 -2.70 -1.55 -6.46
C ALA A 76 -1.80 -2.69 -5.95
N HIS A 77 -1.55 -2.76 -4.64
CA HIS A 77 -0.77 -3.85 -4.04
C HIS A 77 -1.48 -5.21 -4.13
N ILE A 78 -2.78 -5.28 -3.85
CA ILE A 78 -3.52 -6.55 -4.02
C ILE A 78 -3.68 -6.94 -5.50
N LEU A 79 -3.67 -5.98 -6.44
CA LEU A 79 -3.56 -6.29 -7.86
C LEU A 79 -2.23 -6.98 -8.15
N ALA A 80 -1.11 -6.46 -7.66
CA ALA A 80 0.21 -7.06 -7.85
C ALA A 80 0.28 -8.46 -7.22
N MET A 81 -0.24 -8.63 -6.00
CA MET A 81 -0.32 -9.91 -5.31
C MET A 81 -1.17 -10.92 -6.11
N ALA A 82 -2.36 -10.52 -6.58
CA ALA A 82 -3.25 -11.37 -7.38
C ALA A 82 -2.60 -11.82 -8.69
N VAL A 83 -1.90 -10.91 -9.37
CA VAL A 83 -1.18 -11.22 -10.61
C VAL A 83 -0.07 -12.24 -10.35
N GLN A 84 0.73 -12.08 -9.30
CA GLN A 84 1.80 -13.02 -8.99
C GLN A 84 1.27 -14.39 -8.50
N GLU A 85 0.12 -14.44 -7.82
CA GLU A 85 -0.51 -15.70 -7.44
C GLU A 85 -1.05 -16.48 -8.67
N LEU A 86 -1.64 -15.77 -9.65
CA LEU A 86 -2.21 -16.38 -10.85
C LEU A 86 -1.18 -16.67 -11.95
N PHE A 87 -0.16 -15.83 -12.03
CA PHE A 87 0.86 -15.86 -13.08
C PHE A 87 2.27 -15.83 -12.47
N PRO A 88 2.72 -16.96 -11.88
CA PRO A 88 4.04 -17.05 -11.27
C PRO A 88 5.15 -16.66 -12.25
N GLY A 89 6.16 -15.95 -11.74
CA GLY A 89 7.26 -15.43 -12.54
C GLY A 89 7.01 -14.07 -13.20
N THR A 90 5.80 -13.52 -13.11
CA THR A 90 5.54 -12.12 -13.48
C THR A 90 6.26 -11.20 -12.50
N GLN A 91 7.10 -10.30 -13.02
CA GLN A 91 7.77 -9.30 -12.19
C GLN A 91 6.86 -8.08 -11.98
N VAL A 92 6.85 -7.58 -10.76
CA VAL A 92 6.13 -6.37 -10.39
C VAL A 92 7.09 -5.18 -10.36
N THR A 93 6.63 -4.01 -10.81
CA THR A 93 7.48 -2.82 -10.86
C THR A 93 6.96 -1.71 -9.96
N ILE A 94 6.07 -0.84 -10.43
CA ILE A 94 5.47 0.25 -9.68
C ILE A 94 3.96 0.29 -9.85
N GLY A 95 3.26 0.70 -8.80
CA GLY A 95 1.80 0.80 -8.76
C GLY A 95 1.31 2.09 -8.09
N PRO A 96 1.47 3.27 -8.72
CA PRO A 96 1.02 4.52 -8.14
C PRO A 96 -0.50 4.69 -8.21
N THR A 97 -1.01 5.51 -7.30
CA THR A 97 -2.37 6.05 -7.39
C THR A 97 -2.45 7.13 -8.47
N ILE A 98 -3.62 7.23 -9.08
CA ILE A 98 -3.97 8.28 -10.04
C ILE A 98 -5.34 8.86 -9.67
N GLU A 99 -5.77 9.92 -10.37
CA GLU A 99 -7.12 10.44 -10.19
C GLU A 99 -8.15 9.33 -10.39
N ASN A 100 -8.99 9.12 -9.39
CA ASN A 100 -10.06 8.10 -9.34
C ASN A 100 -9.64 6.64 -9.43
N GLY A 101 -8.35 6.32 -9.29
CA GLY A 101 -7.92 4.94 -9.38
C GLY A 101 -6.43 4.71 -9.12
N PHE A 102 -5.92 3.72 -9.81
CA PHE A 102 -4.54 3.26 -9.71
C PHE A 102 -4.13 2.54 -11.00
N TYR A 103 -2.85 2.27 -11.13
CA TYR A 103 -2.36 1.26 -12.07
C TYR A 103 -1.22 0.47 -11.44
N TYR A 104 -0.85 -0.62 -12.09
CA TYR A 104 0.38 -1.35 -11.77
C TYR A 104 1.04 -1.85 -13.07
N ASP A 105 2.37 -1.75 -13.12
CA ASP A 105 3.17 -2.17 -14.27
C ASP A 105 3.81 -3.54 -14.01
N PHE A 106 3.70 -4.42 -14.98
CA PHE A 106 4.16 -5.80 -14.91
C PHE A 106 5.10 -6.13 -16.06
N ALA A 107 6.22 -6.81 -15.77
CA ALA A 107 7.05 -7.44 -16.78
C ALA A 107 6.64 -8.91 -16.95
N ARG A 108 6.07 -9.24 -18.11
CA ARG A 108 5.59 -10.56 -18.47
C ARG A 108 5.65 -10.74 -19.97
N LYS A 109 6.03 -11.95 -20.45
CA LYS A 109 6.15 -12.23 -21.89
C LYS A 109 4.79 -12.31 -22.58
N GLU A 110 3.86 -13.11 -22.02
CA GLU A 110 2.53 -13.23 -22.58
C GLU A 110 1.67 -12.01 -22.21
N PRO A 111 0.93 -11.43 -23.18
CA PRO A 111 0.03 -10.32 -22.90
C PRO A 111 -1.14 -10.76 -22.01
N PHE A 112 -1.58 -9.85 -21.12
CA PHE A 112 -2.83 -10.04 -20.39
C PHE A 112 -4.04 -9.89 -21.33
N THR A 113 -5.02 -10.77 -21.17
CA THR A 113 -6.29 -10.76 -21.91
C THR A 113 -7.42 -10.15 -21.06
N GLU A 114 -8.56 -9.86 -21.67
CA GLU A 114 -9.77 -9.42 -20.94
C GLU A 114 -10.26 -10.50 -19.96
N ASP A 115 -10.11 -11.78 -20.29
CA ASP A 115 -10.46 -12.88 -19.39
C ASP A 115 -9.49 -12.97 -18.20
N ASP A 116 -8.22 -12.63 -18.41
CA ASP A 116 -7.26 -12.54 -17.32
C ASP A 116 -7.62 -11.41 -16.34
N LEU A 117 -8.08 -10.25 -16.84
CA LEU A 117 -8.54 -9.15 -15.97
C LEU A 117 -9.69 -9.60 -15.04
N LYS A 118 -10.63 -10.39 -15.54
CA LYS A 118 -11.73 -10.93 -14.70
C LYS A 118 -11.20 -11.88 -13.63
N LYS A 119 -10.31 -12.82 -14.01
CA LYS A 119 -9.68 -13.75 -13.06
C LYS A 119 -8.87 -13.00 -11.99
N ILE A 120 -8.11 -11.98 -12.40
CA ILE A 120 -7.32 -11.15 -11.48
C ILE A 120 -8.26 -10.41 -10.51
N GLU A 121 -9.32 -9.79 -11.01
CA GLU A 121 -10.29 -9.07 -10.18
C GLU A 121 -10.97 -9.99 -9.16
N ASP A 122 -11.34 -11.21 -9.56
CA ASP A 122 -11.92 -12.21 -8.64
C ASP A 122 -10.89 -12.67 -7.60
N LYS A 123 -9.62 -12.85 -8.00
CA LYS A 123 -8.52 -13.15 -7.07
C LYS A 123 -8.28 -11.99 -6.10
N MET A 124 -8.35 -10.75 -6.54
CA MET A 124 -8.25 -9.58 -5.66
C MET A 124 -9.37 -9.58 -4.60
N LYS A 125 -10.61 -9.90 -4.97
CA LYS A 125 -11.73 -10.03 -4.01
C LYS A 125 -11.48 -11.14 -2.99
N GLU A 126 -10.91 -12.27 -3.42
CA GLU A 126 -10.49 -13.37 -2.53
C GLU A 126 -9.41 -12.91 -1.54
N ILE A 127 -8.42 -12.14 -2.00
CA ILE A 127 -7.37 -11.57 -1.14
C ILE A 127 -7.97 -10.61 -0.09
N VAL A 128 -8.94 -9.77 -0.48
CA VAL A 128 -9.66 -8.91 0.46
C VAL A 128 -10.39 -9.76 1.53
N ASP A 129 -11.04 -10.86 1.13
CA ASP A 129 -11.75 -11.74 2.06
C ASP A 129 -10.82 -12.48 3.02
N ARG A 130 -9.56 -12.69 2.67
CA ARG A 130 -8.55 -13.26 3.59
C ARG A 130 -8.25 -12.34 4.78
N ASP A 131 -8.50 -11.03 4.65
CA ASP A 131 -8.27 -9.98 5.67
C ASP A 131 -6.89 -10.08 6.33
N VAL A 132 -5.86 -10.17 5.50
CA VAL A 132 -4.47 -10.38 5.95
C VAL A 132 -3.92 -9.09 6.53
N ILE A 133 -3.33 -9.18 7.73
CA ILE A 133 -2.71 -8.04 8.42
C ILE A 133 -1.50 -7.53 7.64
N THR A 134 -1.43 -6.22 7.46
CA THR A 134 -0.28 -5.53 6.89
C THR A 134 0.82 -5.37 7.94
N LYS A 135 2.07 -5.61 7.54
CA LYS A 135 3.25 -5.40 8.41
C LYS A 135 4.31 -4.61 7.66
N ARG A 136 4.91 -3.63 8.32
CA ARG A 136 6.03 -2.87 7.80
C ARG A 136 7.34 -3.33 8.42
N GLU A 137 8.36 -3.55 7.59
CA GLU A 137 9.73 -3.77 8.03
C GLU A 137 10.67 -2.78 7.34
N VAL A 138 11.71 -2.35 8.04
CA VAL A 138 12.82 -1.58 7.47
C VAL A 138 14.00 -2.52 7.29
N TRP A 139 14.48 -2.63 6.06
CA TRP A 139 15.61 -3.48 5.73
C TRP A 139 16.83 -2.66 5.36
N SER A 140 18.02 -3.21 5.60
CA SER A 140 19.21 -2.64 4.98
C SER A 140 19.10 -2.74 3.46
N ARG A 141 19.62 -1.73 2.77
CA ARG A 141 19.61 -1.66 1.30
C ARG A 141 20.16 -2.93 0.65
N ASN A 142 21.31 -3.41 1.11
CA ASN A 142 21.95 -4.60 0.58
C ASN A 142 21.07 -5.85 0.77
N LYS A 143 20.47 -6.03 1.97
CA LYS A 143 19.53 -7.13 2.23
C LYS A 143 18.37 -7.10 1.25
N ALA A 144 17.79 -5.92 1.02
CA ALA A 144 16.65 -5.77 0.13
C ALA A 144 17.03 -6.06 -1.33
N ILE A 145 18.13 -5.50 -1.83
CA ILE A 145 18.62 -5.76 -3.19
C ILE A 145 18.88 -7.25 -3.42
N GLU A 146 19.62 -7.90 -2.53
CA GLU A 146 19.92 -9.33 -2.63
C GLU A 146 18.65 -10.19 -2.61
N HIS A 147 17.70 -9.84 -1.74
CA HIS A 147 16.44 -10.55 -1.61
C HIS A 147 15.62 -10.48 -2.90
N PHE A 148 15.41 -9.28 -3.46
CA PHE A 148 14.62 -9.12 -4.68
C PHE A 148 15.34 -9.71 -5.91
N LYS A 149 16.66 -9.59 -6.00
CA LYS A 149 17.45 -10.29 -7.05
C LYS A 149 17.29 -11.80 -6.97
N LYS A 150 17.34 -12.37 -5.76
CA LYS A 150 17.15 -13.83 -5.56
C LYS A 150 15.74 -14.30 -5.91
N LYS A 151 14.72 -13.46 -5.70
CA LYS A 151 13.33 -13.71 -6.14
C LYS A 151 13.11 -13.55 -7.64
N GLY A 152 14.09 -13.04 -8.40
CA GLY A 152 13.92 -12.69 -9.81
C GLY A 152 13.21 -11.36 -10.05
N GLU A 153 13.00 -10.56 -9.02
CA GLU A 153 12.36 -9.23 -9.05
C GLU A 153 13.41 -8.14 -9.37
N ILE A 154 13.95 -8.18 -10.58
CA ILE A 154 15.08 -7.33 -10.99
C ILE A 154 14.70 -5.84 -10.95
N TYR A 155 13.49 -5.50 -11.41
CA TYR A 155 13.01 -4.11 -11.38
C TYR A 155 12.92 -3.54 -9.96
N LYS A 156 12.52 -4.36 -8.97
CA LYS A 156 12.52 -3.94 -7.56
C LYS A 156 13.94 -3.69 -7.05
N ALA A 157 14.88 -4.56 -7.40
CA ALA A 157 16.29 -4.36 -7.06
C ALA A 157 16.84 -3.04 -7.65
N GLU A 158 16.57 -2.75 -8.93
CA GLU A 158 16.95 -1.49 -9.58
C GLU A 158 16.31 -0.26 -8.91
N LEU A 159 15.04 -0.36 -8.52
CA LEU A 159 14.36 0.71 -7.79
C LEU A 159 15.05 0.99 -6.45
N ILE A 160 15.41 -0.05 -5.70
CA ILE A 160 16.11 0.09 -4.41
C ILE A 160 17.48 0.74 -4.61
N GLU A 161 18.22 0.36 -5.67
CA GLU A 161 19.52 0.95 -6.01
C GLU A 161 19.40 2.46 -6.29
N SER A 162 18.25 2.92 -6.80
CA SER A 162 18.00 4.33 -7.13
C SER A 162 17.46 5.17 -5.96
N ILE A 163 17.08 4.58 -4.82
CA ILE A 163 16.64 5.31 -3.63
C ILE A 163 17.84 6.08 -3.03
N PRO A 164 17.71 7.38 -2.66
CA PRO A 164 18.76 8.13 -1.98
C PRO A 164 19.30 7.41 -0.75
N GLN A 165 20.61 7.55 -0.46
CA GLN A 165 21.28 6.78 0.60
C GLN A 165 20.74 7.06 2.00
N GLU A 166 20.24 8.27 2.23
CA GLU A 166 19.63 8.74 3.48
C GLU A 166 18.20 8.24 3.70
N GLU A 167 17.53 7.72 2.65
CA GLU A 167 16.18 7.21 2.76
C GLU A 167 16.13 5.75 3.23
N GLU A 168 15.14 5.45 4.06
CA GLU A 168 14.85 4.08 4.50
C GLU A 168 14.33 3.22 3.36
N VAL A 169 14.70 1.95 3.36
CA VAL A 169 14.11 0.93 2.49
C VAL A 169 13.06 0.16 3.29
N SER A 170 11.80 0.50 3.10
CA SER A 170 10.70 -0.17 3.76
C SER A 170 10.03 -1.20 2.86
N ILE A 171 9.72 -2.35 3.48
CA ILE A 171 9.04 -3.49 2.85
C ILE A 171 7.72 -3.70 3.58
N TYR A 172 6.65 -3.77 2.83
CA TYR A 172 5.31 -4.04 3.36
C TYR A 172 4.89 -5.46 3.01
N PHE A 173 4.45 -6.18 4.02
CA PHE A 173 4.00 -7.56 3.94
C PHE A 173 2.48 -7.65 4.03
N HIS A 174 1.89 -8.45 3.17
CA HIS A 174 0.52 -8.91 3.23
C HIS A 174 0.54 -10.44 3.32
N GLY A 175 0.71 -10.97 4.54
CA GLY A 175 1.03 -12.38 4.77
C GLY A 175 2.41 -12.74 4.24
N ASP A 176 2.49 -13.74 3.37
CA ASP A 176 3.75 -14.17 2.75
C ASP A 176 4.16 -13.31 1.55
N TRP A 177 3.21 -12.60 0.95
CA TRP A 177 3.51 -11.65 -0.13
C TRP A 177 4.02 -10.32 0.42
N HIS A 178 4.98 -9.72 -0.27
CA HIS A 178 5.55 -8.44 0.15
C HIS A 178 6.07 -7.64 -1.03
N ASP A 179 6.14 -6.34 -0.84
CA ASP A 179 6.61 -5.39 -1.82
C ASP A 179 7.41 -4.24 -1.21
N LEU A 180 8.29 -3.65 -2.03
CA LEU A 180 8.97 -2.38 -1.73
C LEU A 180 7.96 -1.24 -1.75
N CYS A 181 7.78 -0.55 -0.65
CA CYS A 181 6.88 0.60 -0.59
C CYS A 181 7.25 1.57 0.52
N ARG A 182 6.99 2.86 0.29
CA ARG A 182 7.13 3.91 1.31
C ARG A 182 5.97 3.93 2.30
N GLY A 183 4.81 3.41 1.92
CA GLY A 183 3.57 3.52 2.68
C GLY A 183 2.95 4.92 2.65
N PRO A 184 1.98 5.23 3.55
CA PRO A 184 1.40 4.26 4.47
C PRO A 184 0.44 3.28 3.81
N HIS A 185 0.09 2.22 4.54
CA HIS A 185 -0.84 1.18 4.13
C HIS A 185 -2.01 1.02 5.10
N LEU A 186 -3.07 0.34 4.61
CA LEU A 186 -4.20 -0.11 5.43
C LEU A 186 -3.74 -1.14 6.47
N PRO A 187 -4.41 -1.24 7.63
CA PRO A 187 -4.08 -2.24 8.66
C PRO A 187 -4.21 -3.68 8.18
N SER A 188 -5.09 -3.94 7.21
CA SER A 188 -5.30 -5.26 6.62
C SER A 188 -5.91 -5.17 5.22
N THR A 189 -5.79 -6.23 4.43
CA THR A 189 -6.36 -6.30 3.08
C THR A 189 -7.89 -6.19 3.07
N GLY A 190 -8.56 -6.64 4.14
CA GLY A 190 -10.02 -6.53 4.28
C GLY A 190 -10.53 -5.08 4.36
N LYS A 191 -9.68 -4.14 4.80
CA LYS A 191 -10.02 -2.71 4.86
C LYS A 191 -10.15 -2.04 3.49
N ILE A 192 -9.65 -2.65 2.41
CA ILE A 192 -9.83 -2.18 1.04
C ILE A 192 -11.30 -2.17 0.64
N GLY A 193 -12.07 -3.17 1.09
CA GLY A 193 -13.42 -3.41 0.59
C GLY A 193 -13.41 -3.99 -0.84
N LYS A 194 -14.59 -4.08 -1.46
CA LYS A 194 -14.76 -4.70 -2.78
C LYS A 194 -15.24 -3.72 -3.87
N TYR A 195 -15.12 -2.43 -3.62
CA TYR A 195 -15.58 -1.39 -4.55
C TYR A 195 -14.44 -0.96 -5.48
N PHE A 196 -13.87 -1.90 -6.20
CA PHE A 196 -12.84 -1.69 -7.20
C PHE A 196 -13.18 -2.41 -8.50
N LYS A 197 -12.59 -1.95 -9.60
CA LYS A 197 -12.77 -2.52 -10.93
C LYS A 197 -11.49 -2.41 -11.73
N LEU A 198 -11.06 -3.49 -12.38
CA LEU A 198 -10.00 -3.44 -13.38
C LEU A 198 -10.60 -2.95 -14.71
N MET A 199 -9.90 -2.02 -15.37
CA MET A 199 -10.46 -1.28 -16.49
C MET A 199 -9.89 -1.70 -17.84
N LYS A 200 -8.57 -1.74 -17.94
CA LYS A 200 -7.87 -2.03 -19.20
C LYS A 200 -6.40 -2.37 -18.97
N VAL A 201 -5.83 -2.98 -20.00
CA VAL A 201 -4.38 -3.17 -20.16
C VAL A 201 -3.85 -2.22 -21.22
N SER A 202 -2.65 -1.68 -21.03
CA SER A 202 -1.90 -0.95 -22.05
C SER A 202 -0.40 -1.23 -21.93
N GLY A 203 0.36 -0.91 -22.99
CA GLY A 203 1.82 -0.87 -22.92
C GLY A 203 2.30 0.37 -22.17
N ALA A 204 3.43 0.24 -21.47
CA ALA A 204 4.17 1.35 -20.86
C ALA A 204 5.66 1.02 -20.82
N TYR A 205 6.51 1.90 -21.33
CA TYR A 205 7.96 1.68 -21.25
C TYR A 205 8.47 1.85 -19.82
N TRP A 206 9.38 0.96 -19.41
CA TRP A 206 10.05 1.08 -18.12
C TRP A 206 10.71 2.46 -17.97
N ARG A 207 10.43 3.13 -16.87
CA ARG A 207 10.87 4.52 -16.58
C ARG A 207 10.48 5.55 -17.66
N GLY A 208 9.45 5.25 -18.47
CA GLY A 208 8.99 6.15 -19.53
C GLY A 208 9.96 6.33 -20.71
N ASN A 209 11.00 5.50 -20.80
CA ASN A 209 11.99 5.57 -21.87
C ASN A 209 11.74 4.47 -22.90
N SER A 210 11.52 4.85 -24.17
CA SER A 210 11.23 3.93 -25.28
C SER A 210 12.37 2.95 -25.62
N ASP A 211 13.59 3.22 -25.14
CA ASP A 211 14.73 2.31 -25.29
C ASP A 211 14.70 1.15 -24.27
N ASN A 212 13.89 1.26 -23.24
CA ASN A 212 13.70 0.24 -22.23
C ASN A 212 12.58 -0.74 -22.62
N GLU A 213 12.48 -1.82 -21.84
CA GLU A 213 11.46 -2.86 -22.04
C GLU A 213 10.05 -2.28 -21.91
N MET A 214 9.16 -2.73 -22.80
CA MET A 214 7.74 -2.42 -22.72
C MET A 214 7.07 -3.33 -21.70
N LEU A 215 6.54 -2.73 -20.64
CA LEU A 215 5.77 -3.39 -19.60
C LEU A 215 4.27 -3.40 -19.94
N GLN A 216 3.53 -4.22 -19.21
CA GLN A 216 2.08 -4.26 -19.30
C GLN A 216 1.48 -3.53 -18.11
N ARG A 217 0.74 -2.47 -18.37
CA ARG A 217 0.08 -1.64 -17.37
C ARG A 217 -1.38 -2.03 -17.24
N ILE A 218 -1.80 -2.46 -16.05
CA ILE A 218 -3.19 -2.70 -15.73
C ILE A 218 -3.73 -1.50 -14.96
N TYR A 219 -4.78 -0.87 -15.48
CA TYR A 219 -5.50 0.22 -14.83
C TYR A 219 -6.69 -0.30 -14.04
N GLY A 220 -6.93 0.29 -12.88
CA GLY A 220 -8.11 0.05 -12.07
C GLY A 220 -8.65 1.32 -11.43
N THR A 221 -9.88 1.23 -10.95
CA THR A 221 -10.53 2.24 -10.11
C THR A 221 -10.86 1.63 -8.75
N SER A 222 -10.87 2.45 -7.70
CA SER A 222 -11.24 2.00 -6.35
C SER A 222 -11.90 3.13 -5.57
N TRP A 223 -12.94 2.77 -4.79
CA TRP A 223 -13.83 3.68 -4.08
C TRP A 223 -14.12 3.18 -2.66
N ALA A 224 -14.49 4.10 -1.77
CA ALA A 224 -14.83 3.77 -0.39
C ALA A 224 -16.17 3.00 -0.28
N ASN A 225 -17.07 3.17 -1.24
CA ASN A 225 -18.39 2.54 -1.34
C ASN A 225 -18.87 2.57 -2.79
N GLN A 226 -20.00 1.91 -3.04
CA GLN A 226 -20.64 1.85 -4.36
C GLN A 226 -21.26 3.18 -4.74
#